data_10130fbfd249599b00cf8701b0d680f2
#
_entry.id   10130fbfd249599b00cf8701b0d680f2
#
_cell.length_a   1.000
_cell.length_b   1.000
_cell.length_c   1.000
_cell.angle_alpha   90.00
_cell.angle_beta   90.00
_cell.angle_gamma   90.00
#
_symmetry.space_group_name_H-M   'P 1'
#
loop_
_entity.id
_entity.type
_entity.pdbx_description
1 polymer ?
#
loop_
_entity_poly.entity_id
_entity_poly.type
_entity_poly.pdbx_seq_one_letter_code
_entity_poly.pdbx_strand_id
1 'polypeptide(L)'
;ADLLILFGGSIPEGADVFAKAHQQNIAKNYLLVGGAGHTTEALRQKMQSALVDIDISTKSEAEIFALYLKNKYNITDCLLETKSTNCGNNITNTLELLKNLNLKPKSIIFMQDATMQNRMDAGFRKYCPCDTTLINYATYKVHFTVQNDKLCLEQNNIWQMWNIDKYIELLMGEIPRLTDNINGYGPQGKDFIAHVDIPQEVHSAYQYLYQHLNIKTRQANSLYATK
;
A
#
# COMPACT_ATOMS: atom_id res chain seq x y z
N ALA A 1 -16.68 -10.27 2.80
CA ALA A 1 -15.83 -10.12 3.99
C ALA A 1 -16.51 -9.30 5.08
N ASP A 2 -15.94 -9.28 6.28
CA ASP A 2 -16.46 -8.41 7.33
C ASP A 2 -15.90 -6.99 7.21
N LEU A 3 -14.69 -6.85 6.67
CA LEU A 3 -14.02 -5.57 6.49
C LEU A 3 -13.24 -5.56 5.18
N LEU A 4 -13.33 -4.44 4.46
CA LEU A 4 -12.46 -4.11 3.33
C LEU A 4 -11.69 -2.85 3.66
N ILE A 5 -10.36 -2.91 3.51
CA ILE A 5 -9.43 -1.82 3.80
C ILE A 5 -8.73 -1.39 2.52
N LEU A 6 -8.68 -0.09 2.25
CA LEU A 6 -7.76 0.51 1.30
C LEU A 6 -6.69 1.29 2.07
N PHE A 7 -5.44 0.90 1.90
CA PHE A 7 -4.32 1.64 2.45
C PHE A 7 -3.90 2.79 1.52
N GLY A 8 -3.52 3.89 2.14
CA GLY A 8 -2.93 5.03 1.47
C GLY A 8 -1.73 4.65 0.62
N GLY A 9 -1.55 5.38 -0.43
CA GLY A 9 -0.50 5.21 -1.43
C GLY A 9 -0.62 6.29 -2.48
N SER A 10 0.26 6.26 -3.47
CA SER A 10 0.32 7.33 -4.47
C SER A 10 -0.28 6.95 -5.82
N ILE A 11 -0.94 5.80 -5.94
CA ILE A 11 -1.67 5.39 -7.14
C ILE A 11 -3.18 5.50 -6.91
N PRO A 12 -3.83 6.51 -7.50
CA PRO A 12 -5.27 6.77 -7.28
C PRO A 12 -6.20 5.65 -7.75
N GLU A 13 -5.78 4.82 -8.70
CA GLU A 13 -6.53 3.65 -9.20
C GLU A 13 -7.04 2.75 -8.07
N GLY A 14 -6.30 2.69 -6.95
CA GLY A 14 -6.74 1.95 -5.77
C GLY A 14 -8.11 2.38 -5.25
N ALA A 15 -8.42 3.67 -5.30
CA ALA A 15 -9.73 4.19 -4.89
C ALA A 15 -10.85 3.77 -5.86
N ASP A 16 -10.57 3.70 -7.17
CA ASP A 16 -11.54 3.23 -8.15
C ASP A 16 -11.86 1.73 -7.98
N VAL A 17 -10.85 0.92 -7.68
CA VAL A 17 -11.01 -0.50 -7.37
C VAL A 17 -11.81 -0.70 -6.08
N PHE A 18 -11.49 0.09 -5.06
CA PHE A 18 -12.23 0.09 -3.79
C PHE A 18 -13.70 0.49 -4.00
N ALA A 19 -13.98 1.53 -4.80
CA ALA A 19 -15.34 1.96 -5.12
C ALA A 19 -16.16 0.86 -5.79
N LYS A 20 -15.56 0.13 -6.75
CA LYS A 20 -16.22 -1.01 -7.39
C LYS A 20 -16.57 -2.11 -6.38
N ALA A 21 -15.65 -2.41 -5.46
CA ALA A 21 -15.88 -3.40 -4.40
C ALA A 21 -16.98 -2.94 -3.43
N HIS A 22 -17.01 -1.64 -3.07
CA HIS A 22 -18.04 -1.04 -2.24
C HIS A 22 -19.43 -1.16 -2.90
N GLN A 23 -19.56 -0.74 -4.16
CA GLN A 23 -20.81 -0.81 -4.92
C GLN A 23 -21.34 -2.25 -5.09
N GLN A 24 -20.45 -3.24 -5.05
CA GLN A 24 -20.80 -4.66 -5.08
C GLN A 24 -21.07 -5.27 -3.69
N ASN A 25 -21.00 -4.47 -2.63
CA ASN A 25 -21.20 -4.92 -1.24
C ASN A 25 -20.26 -6.11 -0.86
N ILE A 26 -18.99 -6.06 -1.26
CA ILE A 26 -18.01 -7.13 -1.02
C ILE A 26 -17.71 -7.30 0.47
N ALA A 27 -17.90 -6.25 1.28
CA ALA A 27 -17.69 -6.28 2.72
C ALA A 27 -18.84 -5.61 3.47
N LYS A 28 -18.93 -5.88 4.79
CA LYS A 28 -19.90 -5.25 5.69
C LYS A 28 -19.47 -3.85 6.15
N ASN A 29 -18.15 -3.66 6.28
CA ASN A 29 -17.53 -2.40 6.70
C ASN A 29 -16.42 -2.02 5.72
N TYR A 30 -16.19 -0.72 5.59
CA TYR A 30 -15.24 -0.13 4.66
C TYR A 30 -14.34 0.84 5.41
N LEU A 31 -13.02 0.74 5.21
CA LEU A 31 -12.04 1.55 5.93
C LEU A 31 -10.97 2.08 4.96
N LEU A 32 -10.71 3.38 5.04
CA LEU A 32 -9.60 4.03 4.37
C LEU A 32 -8.53 4.35 5.41
N VAL A 33 -7.30 3.96 5.14
CA VAL A 33 -6.18 4.09 6.07
C VAL A 33 -5.05 4.86 5.42
N GLY A 34 -4.55 5.88 6.07
CA GLY A 34 -3.37 6.62 5.63
C GLY A 34 -3.36 8.04 6.16
N GLY A 35 -2.37 8.35 6.96
CA GLY A 35 -2.09 9.70 7.44
C GLY A 35 -1.24 10.48 6.44
N ALA A 36 -0.13 11.06 6.91
CA ALA A 36 0.83 11.75 6.08
C ALA A 36 2.16 11.00 6.10
N GLY A 37 2.62 10.58 4.94
CA GLY A 37 3.85 9.84 4.75
C GLY A 37 4.66 10.32 3.54
N HIS A 38 5.62 9.51 3.13
CA HIS A 38 6.53 9.84 2.01
C HIS A 38 5.84 10.03 0.66
N THR A 39 4.70 9.39 0.46
CA THR A 39 3.97 9.37 -0.81
C THR A 39 2.81 10.35 -0.85
N THR A 40 2.49 10.98 0.27
CA THR A 40 1.32 11.85 0.42
C THR A 40 1.37 13.03 -0.54
N GLU A 41 2.54 13.68 -0.69
CA GLU A 41 2.66 14.81 -1.61
C GLU A 41 2.47 14.38 -3.07
N ALA A 42 3.00 13.22 -3.45
CA ALA A 42 2.78 12.68 -4.78
C ALA A 42 1.29 12.33 -5.02
N LEU A 43 0.59 11.83 -4.00
CA LEU A 43 -0.85 11.60 -4.07
C LEU A 43 -1.62 12.92 -4.25
N ARG A 44 -1.30 13.96 -3.47
CA ARG A 44 -1.93 15.28 -3.60
C ARG A 44 -1.80 15.82 -5.02
N GLN A 45 -0.60 15.82 -5.58
CA GLN A 45 -0.35 16.29 -6.94
C GLN A 45 -1.17 15.52 -7.98
N LYS A 46 -1.21 14.18 -7.86
CA LYS A 46 -1.99 13.33 -8.78
C LYS A 46 -3.50 13.53 -8.66
N MET A 47 -3.99 13.75 -7.44
CA MET A 47 -5.41 13.89 -7.17
C MET A 47 -5.94 15.31 -7.45
N GLN A 48 -5.06 16.30 -7.61
CA GLN A 48 -5.46 17.69 -7.89
C GLN A 48 -6.35 17.82 -9.13
N SER A 49 -6.08 17.02 -10.17
CA SER A 49 -6.88 17.05 -11.40
C SER A 49 -8.29 16.43 -11.23
N ALA A 50 -8.48 15.60 -10.23
CA ALA A 50 -9.78 14.98 -9.93
C ALA A 50 -10.57 15.71 -8.83
N LEU A 51 -9.90 16.58 -8.07
CA LEU A 51 -10.45 17.33 -6.93
C LEU A 51 -10.19 18.84 -7.12
N VAL A 52 -10.52 19.37 -8.30
CA VAL A 52 -10.12 20.73 -8.77
C VAL A 52 -10.51 21.83 -7.80
N ASP A 53 -11.72 21.78 -7.24
CA ASP A 53 -12.28 22.83 -6.37
C ASP A 53 -12.15 22.49 -4.88
N ILE A 54 -11.33 21.49 -4.53
CA ILE A 54 -11.19 21.01 -3.16
C ILE A 54 -9.74 21.20 -2.70
N ASP A 55 -9.55 21.93 -1.60
CA ASP A 55 -8.23 22.05 -0.99
C ASP A 55 -7.84 20.76 -0.27
N ILE A 56 -6.84 20.07 -0.82
CA ILE A 56 -6.27 18.83 -0.27
C ILE A 56 -4.85 19.01 0.26
N SER A 57 -4.35 20.23 0.32
CA SER A 57 -2.95 20.52 0.69
C SER A 57 -2.55 20.03 2.09
N THR A 58 -3.50 20.00 3.02
CA THR A 58 -3.29 19.56 4.40
C THR A 58 -3.92 18.19 4.70
N LYS A 59 -4.61 17.59 3.71
CA LYS A 59 -5.35 16.34 3.91
C LYS A 59 -4.43 15.13 3.99
N SER A 60 -4.79 14.19 4.85
CA SER A 60 -4.20 12.85 4.92
C SER A 60 -4.57 12.02 3.69
N GLU A 61 -3.85 10.92 3.44
CA GLU A 61 -4.14 10.03 2.30
C GLU A 61 -5.56 9.44 2.39
N ALA A 62 -6.00 9.03 3.59
CA ALA A 62 -7.36 8.54 3.81
C ALA A 62 -8.43 9.61 3.53
N GLU A 63 -8.20 10.87 3.95
CA GLU A 63 -9.13 11.97 3.68
C GLU A 63 -9.19 12.31 2.19
N ILE A 64 -8.06 12.26 1.47
CA ILE A 64 -8.02 12.49 0.02
C ILE A 64 -8.83 11.43 -0.71
N PHE A 65 -8.65 10.15 -0.37
CA PHE A 65 -9.44 9.07 -0.95
C PHE A 65 -10.93 9.20 -0.59
N ALA A 66 -11.27 9.55 0.66
CA ALA A 66 -12.66 9.78 1.05
C ALA A 66 -13.33 10.90 0.23
N LEU A 67 -12.63 12.03 0.03
CA LEU A 67 -13.11 13.14 -0.81
C LEU A 67 -13.32 12.70 -2.27
N TYR A 68 -12.38 11.94 -2.82
CA TYR A 68 -12.49 11.41 -4.17
C TYR A 68 -13.66 10.44 -4.32
N LEU A 69 -13.82 9.50 -3.39
CA LEU A 69 -14.91 8.53 -3.38
C LEU A 69 -16.27 9.22 -3.24
N LYS A 70 -16.35 10.23 -2.39
CA LYS A 70 -17.57 11.07 -2.26
C LYS A 70 -17.88 11.81 -3.55
N ASN A 71 -16.89 12.48 -4.16
CA ASN A 71 -17.10 13.32 -5.34
C ASN A 71 -17.47 12.51 -6.59
N LYS A 72 -16.76 11.39 -6.82
CA LYS A 72 -16.93 10.60 -8.04
C LYS A 72 -18.00 9.51 -7.94
N TYR A 73 -18.16 8.90 -6.77
CA TYR A 73 -18.98 7.71 -6.57
C TYR A 73 -20.11 7.88 -5.55
N ASN A 74 -20.20 9.05 -4.90
CA ASN A 74 -21.14 9.34 -3.82
C ASN A 74 -21.04 8.35 -2.62
N ILE A 75 -19.82 7.83 -2.35
CA ILE A 75 -19.52 6.94 -1.22
C ILE A 75 -19.11 7.79 -0.03
N THR A 76 -19.79 7.67 1.11
CA THR A 76 -19.59 8.51 2.31
C THR A 76 -19.55 7.74 3.62
N ASP A 77 -19.73 6.43 3.58
CA ASP A 77 -19.91 5.54 4.74
C ASP A 77 -18.61 4.79 5.14
N CYS A 78 -17.45 5.27 4.70
CA CYS A 78 -16.18 4.69 5.06
C CYS A 78 -15.67 5.20 6.41
N LEU A 79 -15.14 4.29 7.21
CA LEU A 79 -14.30 4.64 8.37
C LEU A 79 -12.96 5.22 7.90
N LEU A 80 -12.34 6.07 8.70
CA LEU A 80 -11.05 6.69 8.37
C LEU A 80 -10.03 6.47 9.49
N GLU A 81 -8.83 6.05 9.13
CA GLU A 81 -7.62 6.14 9.94
C GLU A 81 -6.68 7.16 9.29
N THR A 82 -6.34 8.25 9.97
CA THR A 82 -5.66 9.42 9.40
C THR A 82 -4.33 9.76 10.07
N LYS A 83 -3.85 8.94 11.01
CA LYS A 83 -2.67 9.25 11.84
C LYS A 83 -1.43 8.49 11.43
N SER A 84 -1.56 7.42 10.67
CA SER A 84 -0.44 6.57 10.26
C SER A 84 0.55 7.33 9.36
N THR A 85 1.83 7.04 9.52
CA THR A 85 2.93 7.69 8.77
C THR A 85 3.77 6.71 7.96
N ASN A 86 3.55 5.41 8.15
CA ASN A 86 4.28 4.33 7.47
C ASN A 86 3.45 3.04 7.47
N CYS A 87 3.90 2.02 6.73
CA CYS A 87 3.16 0.76 6.59
C CYS A 87 2.95 0.00 7.92
N GLY A 88 3.90 0.08 8.86
CA GLY A 88 3.73 -0.52 10.18
C GLY A 88 2.60 0.16 10.94
N ASN A 89 2.61 1.49 10.98
CA ASN A 89 1.53 2.27 11.61
C ASN A 89 0.19 2.08 10.91
N ASN A 90 0.17 1.92 9.59
CA ASN A 90 -1.07 1.62 8.88
C ASN A 90 -1.77 0.39 9.48
N ILE A 91 -1.01 -0.65 9.80
CA ILE A 91 -1.56 -1.88 10.38
C ILE A 91 -1.91 -1.69 11.86
N THR A 92 -0.97 -1.21 12.68
CA THR A 92 -1.18 -1.09 14.13
C THR A 92 -2.29 -0.12 14.48
N ASN A 93 -2.35 1.05 13.82
CA ASN A 93 -3.42 2.02 14.01
C ASN A 93 -4.77 1.52 13.49
N THR A 94 -4.78 0.73 12.39
CA THR A 94 -6.00 0.05 11.95
C THR A 94 -6.54 -0.88 13.04
N LEU A 95 -5.69 -1.75 13.60
CA LEU A 95 -6.10 -2.69 14.64
C LEU A 95 -6.55 -1.95 15.92
N GLU A 96 -5.89 -0.86 16.28
CA GLU A 96 -6.29 0.00 17.39
C GLU A 96 -7.65 0.67 17.13
N LEU A 97 -7.87 1.21 15.94
CA LEU A 97 -9.15 1.79 15.54
C LEU A 97 -10.28 0.76 15.64
N LEU A 98 -10.07 -0.44 15.10
CA LEU A 98 -11.06 -1.52 15.16
C LEU A 98 -11.39 -1.90 16.62
N LYS A 99 -10.37 -1.96 17.48
CA LYS A 99 -10.54 -2.22 18.91
C LYS A 99 -11.37 -1.11 19.58
N ASN A 100 -11.07 0.16 19.30
CA ASN A 100 -11.78 1.31 19.87
C ASN A 100 -13.25 1.38 19.42
N LEU A 101 -13.53 0.95 18.20
CA LEU A 101 -14.88 0.83 17.66
C LEU A 101 -15.60 -0.47 18.06
N ASN A 102 -14.94 -1.34 18.84
CA ASN A 102 -15.42 -2.68 19.20
C ASN A 102 -15.78 -3.56 17.97
N LEU A 103 -15.10 -3.36 16.85
CA LEU A 103 -15.22 -4.15 15.64
C LEU A 103 -14.23 -5.32 15.67
N LYS A 104 -14.75 -6.53 15.49
CA LYS A 104 -13.96 -7.79 15.50
C LYS A 104 -14.17 -8.56 14.20
N PRO A 105 -13.62 -8.10 13.07
CA PRO A 105 -13.81 -8.77 11.79
C PRO A 105 -13.17 -10.16 11.81
N LYS A 106 -13.87 -11.16 11.31
CA LYS A 106 -13.36 -12.52 11.10
C LYS A 106 -12.71 -12.69 9.72
N SER A 107 -12.99 -11.77 8.81
CA SER A 107 -12.40 -11.73 7.47
C SER A 107 -12.09 -10.29 7.07
N ILE A 108 -10.86 -10.06 6.63
CA ILE A 108 -10.36 -8.75 6.20
C ILE A 108 -9.80 -8.89 4.79
N ILE A 109 -10.37 -8.15 3.84
CA ILE A 109 -9.73 -7.88 2.56
C ILE A 109 -8.91 -6.60 2.73
N PHE A 110 -7.65 -6.60 2.37
CA PHE A 110 -6.84 -5.39 2.39
C PHE A 110 -6.19 -5.14 1.03
N MET A 111 -6.27 -3.90 0.62
CA MET A 111 -5.82 -3.40 -0.67
C MET A 111 -4.68 -2.41 -0.50
N GLN A 112 -3.65 -2.55 -1.32
CA GLN A 112 -2.50 -1.65 -1.36
C GLN A 112 -1.88 -1.65 -2.76
N ASP A 113 -0.95 -0.74 -3.00
CA ASP A 113 -0.06 -0.75 -4.16
C ASP A 113 0.64 -2.11 -4.29
N ALA A 114 0.66 -2.68 -5.51
CA ALA A 114 1.19 -4.02 -5.75
C ALA A 114 2.62 -4.21 -5.24
N THR A 115 3.46 -3.18 -5.31
CA THR A 115 4.85 -3.24 -4.82
C THR A 115 4.96 -3.46 -3.31
N MET A 116 3.97 -3.01 -2.52
CA MET A 116 4.01 -3.07 -1.05
C MET A 116 3.12 -4.16 -0.47
N GLN A 117 2.35 -4.85 -1.28
CA GLN A 117 1.30 -5.77 -0.84
C GLN A 117 1.84 -6.92 0.02
N ASN A 118 2.98 -7.52 -0.36
CA ASN A 118 3.59 -8.60 0.42
C ASN A 118 4.05 -8.16 1.82
N ARG A 119 4.55 -6.92 1.94
CA ARG A 119 4.96 -6.39 3.24
C ARG A 119 3.76 -6.08 4.13
N MET A 120 2.66 -5.59 3.55
CA MET A 120 1.40 -5.40 4.28
C MET A 120 0.85 -6.74 4.77
N ASP A 121 0.88 -7.78 3.94
CA ASP A 121 0.49 -9.13 4.32
C ASP A 121 1.31 -9.65 5.51
N ALA A 122 2.62 -9.57 5.40
CA ALA A 122 3.52 -10.02 6.47
C ALA A 122 3.34 -9.22 7.78
N GLY A 123 3.02 -7.93 7.68
CA GLY A 123 2.66 -7.11 8.82
C GLY A 123 1.34 -7.56 9.47
N PHE A 124 0.30 -7.79 8.68
CA PHE A 124 -0.95 -8.31 9.22
C PHE A 124 -0.80 -9.68 9.85
N ARG A 125 -0.08 -10.61 9.23
CA ARG A 125 0.21 -11.94 9.82
C ARG A 125 0.91 -11.86 11.17
N LYS A 126 1.67 -10.78 11.41
CA LYS A 126 2.33 -10.57 12.70
C LYS A 126 1.38 -10.06 13.78
N TYR A 127 0.52 -9.12 13.46
CA TYR A 127 -0.25 -8.35 14.46
C TYR A 127 -1.73 -8.71 14.55
N CYS A 128 -2.29 -9.31 13.50
CA CYS A 128 -3.69 -9.67 13.46
C CYS A 128 -3.96 -10.94 14.28
N PRO A 129 -5.12 -11.07 14.94
CA PRO A 129 -5.51 -12.32 15.59
C PRO A 129 -5.45 -13.53 14.65
N CYS A 130 -4.96 -14.66 15.13
CA CYS A 130 -4.75 -15.87 14.31
C CYS A 130 -6.04 -16.51 13.77
N ASP A 131 -7.20 -16.14 14.32
CA ASP A 131 -8.52 -16.58 13.88
C ASP A 131 -9.17 -15.67 12.83
N THR A 132 -8.45 -14.64 12.36
CA THR A 132 -8.90 -13.73 11.32
C THR A 132 -8.41 -14.19 9.95
N THR A 133 -9.33 -14.40 9.01
CA THR A 133 -8.98 -14.68 7.61
C THR A 133 -8.51 -13.41 6.92
N LEU A 134 -7.27 -13.40 6.46
CA LEU A 134 -6.67 -12.31 5.71
C LEU A 134 -6.72 -12.59 4.21
N ILE A 135 -7.26 -11.63 3.44
CA ILE A 135 -7.36 -11.71 1.98
C ILE A 135 -6.56 -10.56 1.39
N ASN A 136 -5.43 -10.93 0.82
CA ASN A 136 -4.47 -10.01 0.23
C ASN A 136 -4.87 -9.68 -1.22
N TYR A 137 -5.09 -8.39 -1.54
CA TYR A 137 -5.54 -7.97 -2.86
C TYR A 137 -4.78 -6.73 -3.34
N ALA A 138 -3.90 -6.90 -4.33
CA ALA A 138 -3.23 -5.78 -4.99
C ALA A 138 -4.22 -5.02 -5.88
N THR A 139 -4.21 -3.67 -5.79
CA THR A 139 -5.17 -2.83 -6.52
C THR A 139 -4.93 -2.79 -8.03
N TYR A 140 -3.75 -3.21 -8.50
CA TYR A 140 -3.41 -3.30 -9.92
C TYR A 140 -2.35 -4.38 -10.16
N LYS A 141 -2.21 -4.78 -11.42
CA LYS A 141 -1.11 -5.64 -11.90
C LYS A 141 -0.34 -4.91 -12.99
N VAL A 142 0.97 -5.07 -12.96
CA VAL A 142 1.88 -4.51 -13.96
C VAL A 142 2.67 -5.65 -14.59
N HIS A 143 2.79 -5.63 -15.90
CA HIS A 143 3.65 -6.52 -16.65
C HIS A 143 4.80 -5.72 -17.27
N PHE A 144 5.97 -6.34 -17.31
CA PHE A 144 7.11 -5.79 -18.04
C PHE A 144 7.16 -6.38 -19.43
N THR A 145 7.45 -5.54 -20.41
CA THR A 145 7.65 -5.94 -21.81
C THR A 145 8.91 -5.26 -22.35
N VAL A 146 9.47 -5.79 -23.43
CA VAL A 146 10.58 -5.17 -24.14
C VAL A 146 10.06 -4.66 -25.48
N GLN A 147 10.17 -3.36 -25.73
CA GLN A 147 9.80 -2.71 -26.98
C GLN A 147 10.97 -1.87 -27.46
N ASN A 148 11.44 -2.13 -28.70
CA ASN A 148 12.59 -1.45 -29.29
C ASN A 148 13.84 -1.48 -28.39
N ASP A 149 14.16 -2.65 -27.87
CA ASP A 149 15.28 -2.90 -26.94
C ASP A 149 15.22 -2.10 -25.61
N LYS A 150 14.06 -1.57 -25.28
CA LYS A 150 13.80 -0.88 -24.00
C LYS A 150 12.79 -1.62 -23.16
N LEU A 151 13.09 -1.73 -21.87
CA LEU A 151 12.14 -2.24 -20.90
C LEU A 151 11.00 -1.23 -20.70
N CYS A 152 9.77 -1.70 -20.84
CA CYS A 152 8.57 -0.89 -20.71
C CYS A 152 7.61 -1.53 -19.71
N LEU A 153 6.78 -0.72 -19.07
CA LEU A 153 5.60 -1.20 -18.38
C LEU A 153 4.46 -1.36 -19.38
N GLU A 154 3.90 -2.54 -19.47
CA GLU A 154 2.62 -2.72 -20.12
C GLU A 154 1.56 -2.11 -19.20
N GLN A 155 1.25 -0.84 -19.48
CA GLN A 155 0.28 -0.08 -18.70
C GLN A 155 -1.13 -0.39 -19.20
N ASN A 156 -1.83 -1.25 -18.49
CA ASN A 156 -3.25 -1.51 -18.73
C ASN A 156 -4.12 -0.34 -18.21
N ASN A 157 -3.87 0.89 -18.70
CA ASN A 157 -4.61 2.10 -18.37
C ASN A 157 -4.73 2.41 -16.85
N ILE A 158 -3.71 2.06 -16.08
CA ILE A 158 -3.68 2.38 -14.64
C ILE A 158 -3.50 3.89 -14.49
N TRP A 159 -4.52 4.54 -13.96
CA TRP A 159 -4.52 5.98 -13.80
C TRP A 159 -3.40 6.47 -12.88
N GLN A 160 -2.60 7.42 -13.36
CA GLN A 160 -1.48 8.02 -12.62
C GLN A 160 -0.41 7.01 -12.16
N MET A 161 -0.20 5.93 -12.94
CA MET A 161 0.85 4.96 -12.67
C MET A 161 2.23 5.60 -12.63
N TRP A 162 3.14 5.03 -11.87
CA TRP A 162 4.55 5.38 -11.87
C TRP A 162 5.20 5.15 -13.24
N ASN A 163 6.25 5.92 -13.56
CA ASN A 163 7.14 5.53 -14.64
C ASN A 163 7.92 4.26 -14.24
N ILE A 164 8.54 3.61 -15.23
CA ILE A 164 9.22 2.33 -15.04
C ILE A 164 10.36 2.42 -14.02
N ASP A 165 11.16 3.49 -14.05
CA ASP A 165 12.31 3.64 -13.17
C ASP A 165 11.86 3.72 -11.70
N LYS A 166 10.80 4.50 -11.44
CA LYS A 166 10.21 4.60 -10.11
C LYS A 166 9.59 3.29 -9.64
N TYR A 167 8.93 2.55 -10.55
CA TYR A 167 8.35 1.25 -10.21
C TYR A 167 9.44 0.24 -9.83
N ILE A 168 10.53 0.18 -10.60
CA ILE A 168 11.69 -0.67 -10.30
C ILE A 168 12.34 -0.26 -8.96
N GLU A 169 12.54 1.04 -8.71
CA GLU A 169 13.05 1.55 -7.44
C GLU A 169 12.22 1.05 -6.25
N LEU A 170 10.90 1.10 -6.38
CA LEU A 170 9.98 0.62 -5.32
C LEU A 170 10.12 -0.88 -5.09
N LEU A 171 10.13 -1.70 -6.15
CA LEU A 171 10.32 -3.16 -6.06
C LEU A 171 11.67 -3.51 -5.42
N MET A 172 12.76 -2.88 -5.89
CA MET A 172 14.09 -3.09 -5.35
C MET A 172 14.19 -2.69 -3.89
N GLY A 173 13.43 -1.70 -3.45
CA GLY A 173 13.35 -1.28 -2.06
C GLY A 173 12.63 -2.27 -1.15
N GLU A 174 11.73 -3.11 -1.67
CA GLU A 174 10.98 -4.07 -0.86
C GLU A 174 11.80 -5.33 -0.52
N ILE A 175 12.64 -5.83 -1.42
CA ILE A 175 13.40 -7.08 -1.21
C ILE A 175 14.25 -7.03 0.07
N PRO A 176 15.09 -6.00 0.34
CA PRO A 176 15.84 -5.93 1.59
C PRO A 176 14.96 -5.87 2.85
N ARG A 177 13.77 -5.26 2.74
CA ARG A 177 12.84 -5.17 3.87
C ARG A 177 12.17 -6.50 4.18
N LEU A 178 11.83 -7.26 3.14
CA LEU A 178 11.19 -8.57 3.24
C LEU A 178 12.18 -9.67 3.64
N THR A 179 13.47 -9.50 3.33
CA THR A 179 14.51 -10.48 3.67
C THR A 179 14.62 -10.61 5.19
N ASP A 180 14.49 -11.84 5.71
CA ASP A 180 14.59 -12.11 7.13
C ASP A 180 16.05 -12.29 7.57
N ASN A 181 16.72 -11.18 7.80
CA ASN A 181 18.09 -11.08 8.29
C ASN A 181 18.25 -9.85 9.20
N ILE A 182 19.44 -9.67 9.78
CA ILE A 182 19.73 -8.59 10.74
C ILE A 182 19.36 -7.18 10.25
N ASN A 183 19.34 -6.92 8.96
CA ASN A 183 19.01 -5.63 8.36
C ASN A 183 17.54 -5.54 7.88
N GLY A 184 16.87 -6.68 7.78
CA GLY A 184 15.49 -6.78 7.30
C GLY A 184 14.44 -6.47 8.37
N TYR A 185 13.19 -6.63 7.99
CA TYR A 185 12.04 -6.34 8.86
C TYR A 185 11.45 -7.59 9.51
N GLY A 186 11.89 -8.78 9.11
CA GLY A 186 11.47 -10.05 9.69
C GLY A 186 11.97 -10.31 11.11
N PRO A 187 11.63 -11.47 11.69
CA PRO A 187 11.97 -11.84 13.07
C PRO A 187 13.47 -11.85 13.40
N GLN A 188 14.33 -12.14 12.42
CA GLN A 188 15.79 -12.13 12.61
C GLN A 188 16.42 -10.73 12.57
N GLY A 189 15.63 -9.71 12.20
CA GLY A 189 16.07 -8.32 12.07
C GLY A 189 15.34 -7.38 13.01
N LYS A 190 14.57 -6.46 12.42
CA LYS A 190 13.84 -5.43 13.16
C LYS A 190 12.55 -5.91 13.79
N ASP A 191 12.13 -7.10 13.47
CA ASP A 191 10.91 -7.73 13.98
C ASP A 191 9.64 -6.87 13.76
N PHE A 192 9.51 -6.24 12.60
CA PHE A 192 8.34 -5.43 12.23
C PHE A 192 7.26 -6.22 11.50
N ILE A 193 7.62 -7.33 10.87
CA ILE A 193 6.72 -8.18 10.08
C ILE A 193 6.96 -9.67 10.41
N ALA A 194 6.00 -10.53 10.07
CA ALA A 194 6.21 -11.97 10.08
C ALA A 194 7.24 -12.37 9.02
N HIS A 195 7.83 -13.56 9.18
CA HIS A 195 8.74 -14.13 8.19
C HIS A 195 8.10 -14.20 6.80
N VAL A 196 8.89 -13.92 5.78
CA VAL A 196 8.51 -14.02 4.37
C VAL A 196 9.52 -14.91 3.65
N ASP A 197 9.02 -15.98 3.04
CA ASP A 197 9.81 -16.81 2.14
C ASP A 197 9.99 -16.11 0.80
N ILE A 198 11.22 -15.71 0.50
CA ILE A 198 11.56 -15.10 -0.79
C ILE A 198 12.22 -16.18 -1.65
N PRO A 199 11.65 -16.50 -2.83
CA PRO A 199 12.25 -17.50 -3.73
C PRO A 199 13.67 -17.14 -4.12
N GLN A 200 14.53 -18.16 -4.28
CA GLN A 200 15.95 -17.96 -4.60
C GLN A 200 16.17 -17.20 -5.91
N GLU A 201 15.30 -17.44 -6.91
CA GLU A 201 15.33 -16.70 -8.17
C GLU A 201 15.08 -15.20 -8.00
N VAL A 202 14.23 -14.80 -7.05
CA VAL A 202 13.97 -13.39 -6.73
C VAL A 202 15.21 -12.75 -6.07
N HIS A 203 15.85 -13.46 -5.14
CA HIS A 203 17.12 -13.00 -4.56
C HIS A 203 18.21 -12.85 -5.63
N SER A 204 18.35 -13.82 -6.52
CA SER A 204 19.34 -13.78 -7.60
C SER A 204 19.07 -12.63 -8.58
N ALA A 205 17.81 -12.42 -8.97
CA ALA A 205 17.41 -11.30 -9.82
C ALA A 205 17.66 -9.95 -9.12
N TYR A 206 17.35 -9.83 -7.84
CA TYR A 206 17.63 -8.63 -7.06
C TYR A 206 19.13 -8.31 -7.04
N GLN A 207 19.99 -9.30 -6.75
CA GLN A 207 21.44 -9.10 -6.72
C GLN A 207 21.98 -8.68 -8.08
N TYR A 208 21.53 -9.32 -9.16
CA TYR A 208 21.91 -8.97 -10.52
C TYR A 208 21.53 -7.50 -10.85
N LEU A 209 20.29 -7.12 -10.59
CA LEU A 209 19.82 -5.75 -10.85
C LEU A 209 20.55 -4.72 -9.98
N TYR A 210 20.80 -5.04 -8.71
CA TYR A 210 21.55 -4.16 -7.80
C TYR A 210 22.96 -3.87 -8.27
N GLN A 211 23.63 -4.85 -8.90
CA GLN A 211 25.00 -4.71 -9.45
C GLN A 211 25.04 -3.96 -10.79
N HIS A 212 23.99 -4.07 -11.61
CA HIS A 212 23.99 -3.58 -12.99
C HIS A 212 23.16 -2.31 -13.19
N LEU A 213 22.21 -2.03 -12.31
CA LEU A 213 21.42 -0.81 -12.35
C LEU A 213 21.86 0.14 -11.24
N ASN A 214 22.11 1.40 -11.58
CA ASN A 214 22.43 2.44 -10.60
C ASN A 214 21.14 2.88 -9.84
N ILE A 215 20.52 1.92 -9.15
CA ILE A 215 19.26 2.17 -8.44
C ILE A 215 19.58 2.67 -7.04
N LYS A 216 19.17 3.89 -6.74
CA LYS A 216 19.18 4.42 -5.37
C LYS A 216 18.03 3.77 -4.60
N THR A 217 18.32 2.71 -3.85
CA THR A 217 17.33 2.15 -2.93
C THR A 217 16.94 3.20 -1.88
N ARG A 218 15.66 3.43 -1.73
CA ARG A 218 15.10 4.39 -0.78
C ARG A 218 15.52 4.04 0.65
N GLN A 219 16.24 4.94 1.31
CA GLN A 219 16.52 4.84 2.74
C GLN A 219 15.29 5.26 3.57
N ALA A 220 15.17 4.67 4.78
CA ALA A 220 14.14 5.08 5.73
C ALA A 220 14.36 6.55 6.13
N ASN A 221 13.32 7.39 6.01
CA ASN A 221 13.38 8.78 6.45
C ASN A 221 13.01 8.84 7.94
N SER A 222 13.87 9.40 8.76
CA SER A 222 13.67 9.53 10.21
C SER A 222 12.40 10.30 10.60
N LEU A 223 11.91 11.21 9.73
CA LEU A 223 10.67 11.96 9.95
C LEU A 223 9.42 11.07 10.01
N TYR A 224 9.48 9.87 9.39
CA TYR A 224 8.36 8.92 9.35
C TYR A 224 8.70 7.59 10.04
N ALA A 225 9.82 7.53 10.74
CA ALA A 225 10.23 6.39 11.56
C ALA A 225 9.66 6.57 12.96
N THR A 226 8.39 6.28 13.15
CA THR A 226 7.83 6.12 14.50
C THR A 226 8.16 4.72 15.03
N LYS A 227 8.61 4.69 16.28
CA LYS A 227 8.85 3.44 17.02
C LYS A 227 7.55 2.72 17.33
#